data_14a14054f41d4a4a3745708795034a18
#
_entry.id   14a14054f41d4a4a3745708795034a18
#
_cell.length_a   1.000
_cell.length_b   1.000
_cell.length_c   1.000
_cell.angle_alpha   90.00
_cell.angle_beta   90.00
_cell.angle_gamma   90.00
#
_symmetry.space_group_name_H-M   'P 1'
#
loop_
_entity.id
_entity.type
_entity.pdbx_description
1 polymer ?
#
loop_
_entity_poly.entity_id
_entity_poly.type
_entity_poly.pdbx_seq_one_letter_code
_entity_poly.pdbx_strand_id
1 'polypeptide(L)'
;LLTCIPAIKGRLIAGHRVTDAVHSRSLAAFIFHDPWANIHSQLLWPLGGAALGFLLTCIPAIKGRLIARHRIADAVHSRSLAAFTAHGLHYTKAHTGILIFVSLLEHRAIVLADRGINEKVAPGTWDEVVQMLTIGLKSGNACDAFCGAIERCGAILAQHFPRSADDVNELANKLVTE
;
A
#
# COMPACT_ATOMS: atom_id res chain seq x y z
N LEU A 1 -46.70 -27.16 -60.68
CA LEU A 1 -46.44 -26.76 -59.25
C LEU A 1 -44.94 -26.60 -58.90
N LEU A 2 -44.04 -26.39 -59.88
CA LEU A 2 -42.59 -26.36 -59.62
C LEU A 2 -41.86 -25.17 -60.27
N THR A 3 -42.55 -24.08 -60.58
CA THR A 3 -41.95 -22.91 -61.25
C THR A 3 -41.84 -21.65 -60.38
N CYS A 4 -42.13 -21.73 -59.08
CA CYS A 4 -42.10 -20.54 -58.17
C CYS A 4 -40.88 -20.43 -57.26
N ILE A 5 -39.97 -21.38 -57.31
CA ILE A 5 -38.79 -21.44 -56.40
C ILE A 5 -37.59 -20.53 -56.80
N PRO A 6 -37.33 -20.25 -58.12
CA PRO A 6 -36.17 -19.44 -58.49
C PRO A 6 -36.30 -17.94 -58.10
N ALA A 7 -37.54 -17.39 -58.04
CA ALA A 7 -37.74 -15.98 -57.74
C ALA A 7 -37.45 -15.62 -56.24
N ILE A 8 -37.75 -16.55 -55.32
CA ILE A 8 -37.48 -16.36 -53.90
C ILE A 8 -35.99 -16.47 -53.57
N LYS A 9 -35.29 -17.43 -54.24
CA LYS A 9 -33.85 -17.59 -54.10
C LYS A 9 -33.07 -16.36 -54.58
N GLY A 10 -33.49 -15.78 -55.72
CA GLY A 10 -32.88 -14.55 -56.24
C GLY A 10 -33.04 -13.33 -55.35
N ARG A 11 -34.20 -13.19 -54.69
CA ARG A 11 -34.45 -12.07 -53.74
C ARG A 11 -33.67 -12.22 -52.42
N LEU A 12 -33.56 -13.42 -51.88
CA LEU A 12 -32.75 -13.70 -50.70
C LEU A 12 -31.29 -13.46 -50.92
N ILE A 13 -30.74 -13.89 -52.08
CA ILE A 13 -29.33 -13.68 -52.44
C ILE A 13 -29.04 -12.20 -52.72
N ALA A 14 -30.01 -11.45 -53.31
CA ALA A 14 -29.85 -10.03 -53.55
C ALA A 14 -29.85 -9.23 -52.23
N GLY A 15 -30.69 -9.60 -51.24
CA GLY A 15 -30.72 -9.01 -49.92
C GLY A 15 -29.44 -9.21 -49.14
N HIS A 16 -28.89 -10.42 -49.19
CA HIS A 16 -27.62 -10.75 -48.53
C HIS A 16 -26.43 -10.00 -49.12
N ARG A 17 -26.36 -9.86 -50.44
CA ARG A 17 -25.28 -9.07 -51.09
C ARG A 17 -25.39 -7.58 -50.80
N VAL A 18 -26.58 -7.03 -50.63
CA VAL A 18 -26.73 -5.61 -50.29
C VAL A 18 -26.34 -5.34 -48.85
N THR A 19 -26.67 -6.21 -47.93
CA THR A 19 -26.22 -6.08 -46.51
C THR A 19 -24.74 -6.25 -46.36
N ASP A 20 -24.12 -7.20 -47.07
CA ASP A 20 -22.67 -7.42 -47.04
C ASP A 20 -21.93 -6.24 -47.71
N ALA A 21 -22.46 -5.68 -48.80
CA ALA A 21 -21.88 -4.50 -49.44
C ALA A 21 -22.00 -3.22 -48.62
N VAL A 22 -23.09 -3.06 -47.86
CA VAL A 22 -23.26 -1.93 -46.93
C VAL A 22 -22.34 -2.10 -45.74
N HIS A 23 -22.23 -3.31 -45.18
CA HIS A 23 -21.34 -3.58 -44.04
C HIS A 23 -19.86 -3.44 -44.40
N SER A 24 -19.45 -3.95 -45.54
CA SER A 24 -18.06 -3.80 -46.00
C SER A 24 -17.71 -2.36 -46.41
N ARG A 25 -18.65 -1.58 -46.93
CA ARG A 25 -18.43 -0.16 -47.21
C ARG A 25 -18.38 0.68 -45.93
N SER A 26 -19.18 0.36 -44.92
CA SER A 26 -19.11 1.02 -43.60
C SER A 26 -17.81 0.73 -42.89
N LEU A 27 -17.34 -0.51 -42.89
CA LEU A 27 -16.05 -0.90 -42.33
C LEU A 27 -14.87 -0.33 -43.12
N ALA A 28 -14.93 -0.35 -44.47
CA ALA A 28 -13.90 0.24 -45.30
C ALA A 28 -13.86 1.76 -45.18
N ALA A 29 -15.02 2.44 -45.07
CA ALA A 29 -15.07 3.87 -44.81
C ALA A 29 -14.52 4.25 -43.45
N PHE A 30 -14.70 3.39 -42.44
CA PHE A 30 -14.13 3.59 -41.11
C PHE A 30 -12.61 3.37 -41.07
N ILE A 31 -12.09 2.43 -41.90
CA ILE A 31 -10.66 2.08 -41.94
C ILE A 31 -9.87 3.03 -42.87
N PHE A 32 -10.49 3.53 -43.96
CA PHE A 32 -9.80 4.26 -45.02
C PHE A 32 -10.17 5.74 -45.13
N HIS A 33 -10.94 6.26 -44.17
CA HIS A 33 -11.22 7.70 -44.13
C HIS A 33 -10.00 8.43 -43.57
N ASP A 34 -9.18 8.96 -44.44
CA ASP A 34 -7.96 9.72 -44.22
C ASP A 34 -6.89 9.04 -43.31
N PRO A 35 -6.09 8.11 -43.89
CA PRO A 35 -5.04 7.45 -43.09
C PRO A 35 -4.00 8.42 -42.52
N TRP A 36 -3.81 9.58 -43.12
CA TRP A 36 -2.88 10.59 -42.63
C TRP A 36 -3.43 11.42 -41.45
N ALA A 37 -4.71 11.71 -41.44
CA ALA A 37 -5.35 12.42 -40.32
C ALA A 37 -5.44 11.54 -39.06
N ASN A 38 -5.57 10.21 -39.23
CA ASN A 38 -5.70 9.28 -38.12
C ASN A 38 -4.39 8.88 -37.44
N ILE A 39 -3.24 8.96 -38.16
CA ILE A 39 -1.93 8.61 -37.56
C ILE A 39 -1.57 9.56 -36.44
N HIS A 40 -1.80 10.85 -36.62
CA HIS A 40 -1.52 11.83 -35.57
C HIS A 40 -2.45 11.67 -34.36
N SER A 41 -3.73 11.39 -34.59
CA SER A 41 -4.69 11.18 -33.49
C SER A 41 -4.41 9.87 -32.74
N GLN A 42 -4.06 8.79 -33.43
CA GLN A 42 -3.75 7.50 -32.80
C GLN A 42 -2.46 7.53 -31.97
N LEU A 43 -1.51 8.38 -32.30
CA LEU A 43 -0.29 8.57 -31.50
C LEU A 43 -0.50 9.57 -30.35
N LEU A 44 -1.34 10.58 -30.55
CA LEU A 44 -1.58 11.62 -29.52
C LEU A 44 -2.40 11.07 -28.34
N TRP A 45 -3.37 10.18 -28.57
CA TRP A 45 -4.18 9.62 -27.49
C TRP A 45 -3.40 8.77 -26.49
N PRO A 46 -2.56 7.80 -26.91
CA PRO A 46 -1.73 7.04 -25.98
C PRO A 46 -0.65 7.88 -25.32
N LEU A 47 -0.05 8.83 -26.03
CA LEU A 47 0.92 9.76 -25.43
C LEU A 47 0.28 10.70 -24.42
N GLY A 48 -0.89 11.25 -24.73
CA GLY A 48 -1.68 12.06 -23.79
C GLY A 48 -2.12 11.25 -22.57
N GLY A 49 -2.56 10.02 -22.78
CA GLY A 49 -2.92 9.09 -21.70
C GLY A 49 -1.73 8.73 -20.82
N ALA A 50 -0.58 8.46 -21.42
CA ALA A 50 0.66 8.15 -20.69
C ALA A 50 1.16 9.37 -19.88
N ALA A 51 1.14 10.56 -20.48
CA ALA A 51 1.51 11.79 -19.79
C ALA A 51 0.58 12.13 -18.63
N LEU A 52 -0.73 11.98 -18.82
CA LEU A 52 -1.73 12.16 -17.77
C LEU A 52 -1.57 11.12 -16.66
N GLY A 53 -1.37 9.85 -17.01
CA GLY A 53 -1.11 8.77 -16.06
C GLY A 53 0.17 9.03 -15.25
N PHE A 54 1.23 9.47 -15.90
CA PHE A 54 2.48 9.84 -15.22
C PHE A 54 2.28 11.03 -14.27
N LEU A 55 1.59 12.09 -14.72
CA LEU A 55 1.25 13.25 -13.88
C LEU A 55 0.41 12.83 -12.66
N LEU A 56 -0.59 11.99 -12.84
CA LEU A 56 -1.43 11.46 -11.75
C LEU A 56 -0.61 10.63 -10.75
N THR A 57 0.37 9.86 -11.20
CA THR A 57 1.25 9.10 -10.31
C THR A 57 2.28 9.97 -9.58
N CYS A 58 2.61 11.14 -10.08
CA CYS A 58 3.51 12.08 -9.42
C CYS A 58 2.83 12.84 -8.27
N ILE A 59 1.50 12.87 -8.19
CA ILE A 59 0.78 13.55 -7.12
C ILE A 59 0.78 12.66 -5.87
N PRO A 60 1.46 13.05 -4.75
CA PRO A 60 1.56 12.22 -3.55
C PRO A 60 0.21 11.89 -2.90
N ALA A 61 -0.78 12.79 -3.07
CA ALA A 61 -2.14 12.58 -2.58
C ALA A 61 -2.87 11.39 -3.24
N ILE A 62 -2.55 11.10 -4.51
CA ILE A 62 -3.15 9.98 -5.24
C ILE A 62 -2.48 8.66 -4.84
N LYS A 63 -1.16 8.66 -4.64
CA LYS A 63 -0.42 7.49 -4.14
C LYS A 63 -0.95 7.04 -2.78
N GLY A 64 -1.21 7.97 -1.86
CA GLY A 64 -1.73 7.65 -0.54
C GLY A 64 -3.17 7.09 -0.55
N ARG A 65 -3.96 7.40 -1.57
CA ARG A 65 -5.33 6.86 -1.72
C ARG A 65 -5.38 5.51 -2.44
N LEU A 66 -4.48 5.26 -3.37
CA LEU A 66 -4.41 4.02 -4.14
C LEU A 66 -3.86 2.85 -3.31
N ILE A 67 -2.99 3.13 -2.33
CA ILE A 67 -2.47 2.10 -1.43
C ILE A 67 -3.50 1.92 -0.31
N ALA A 68 -4.18 0.79 -0.29
CA ALA A 68 -5.16 0.48 0.73
C ALA A 68 -4.51 0.55 2.13
N ARG A 69 -5.15 1.26 3.07
CA ARG A 69 -4.61 1.53 4.42
C ARG A 69 -4.20 0.28 5.19
N HIS A 70 -4.87 -0.85 4.96
CA HIS A 70 -4.49 -2.14 5.56
C HIS A 70 -3.13 -2.62 5.06
N ARG A 71 -2.82 -2.49 3.76
CA ARG A 71 -1.50 -2.90 3.20
C ARG A 71 -0.35 -2.11 3.80
N ILE A 72 -0.56 -0.84 4.13
CA ILE A 72 0.43 -0.02 4.83
C ILE A 72 0.63 -0.54 6.25
N ALA A 73 -0.46 -0.84 6.96
CA ALA A 73 -0.39 -1.39 8.30
C ALA A 73 0.38 -2.72 8.33
N ASP A 74 0.07 -3.62 7.39
CA ASP A 74 0.73 -4.92 7.27
C ASP A 74 2.22 -4.77 6.93
N ALA A 75 2.57 -3.83 6.05
CA ALA A 75 3.96 -3.56 5.69
C ALA A 75 4.75 -3.00 6.87
N VAL A 76 4.20 -2.05 7.63
CA VAL A 76 4.84 -1.49 8.83
C VAL A 76 5.00 -2.57 9.89
N HIS A 77 3.97 -3.41 10.11
CA HIS A 77 4.03 -4.51 11.06
C HIS A 77 5.09 -5.56 10.66
N SER A 78 5.13 -5.95 9.39
CA SER A 78 6.15 -6.90 8.90
C SER A 78 7.58 -6.36 9.06
N ARG A 79 7.80 -5.07 8.80
CA ARG A 79 9.10 -4.42 9.01
C ARG A 79 9.46 -4.37 10.50
N SER A 80 8.51 -4.05 11.38
CA SER A 80 8.76 -4.02 12.82
C SER A 80 9.14 -5.40 13.37
N LEU A 81 8.51 -6.47 12.89
CA LEU A 81 8.87 -7.84 13.24
C LEU A 81 10.28 -8.21 12.71
N ALA A 82 10.59 -7.83 11.47
CA ALA A 82 11.91 -8.05 10.91
C ALA A 82 13.00 -7.30 11.71
N ALA A 83 12.76 -6.05 12.09
CA ALA A 83 13.67 -5.28 12.94
C ALA A 83 13.83 -5.91 14.33
N PHE A 84 12.74 -6.37 14.94
CA PHE A 84 12.77 -7.04 16.24
C PHE A 84 13.68 -8.28 16.23
N THR A 85 13.58 -9.09 15.18
CA THR A 85 14.42 -10.27 15.01
C THR A 85 15.87 -9.94 14.61
N ALA A 86 16.05 -9.00 13.69
CA ALA A 86 17.38 -8.60 13.20
C ALA A 86 18.26 -7.99 14.31
N HIS A 87 17.66 -7.24 15.23
CA HIS A 87 18.37 -6.66 16.37
C HIS A 87 18.47 -7.58 17.58
N GLY A 88 18.01 -8.82 17.48
CA GLY A 88 18.17 -9.83 18.51
C GLY A 88 17.41 -9.55 19.80
N LEU A 89 16.33 -8.74 19.76
CA LEU A 89 15.59 -8.34 20.93
C LEU A 89 14.92 -9.51 21.67
N HIS A 90 14.75 -10.63 21.00
CA HIS A 90 14.24 -11.90 21.58
C HIS A 90 15.30 -12.73 22.29
N TYR A 91 16.59 -12.35 22.22
CA TYR A 91 17.68 -13.08 22.86
C TYR A 91 17.99 -12.61 24.29
N THR A 92 17.20 -11.69 24.85
CA THR A 92 17.37 -11.26 26.24
C THR A 92 17.07 -12.41 27.21
N LYS A 93 17.83 -12.57 28.28
CA LYS A 93 17.73 -13.69 29.25
C LYS A 93 16.35 -13.82 29.86
N ALA A 94 15.69 -12.72 30.15
CA ALA A 94 14.37 -12.67 30.76
C ALA A 94 13.22 -12.48 29.76
N HIS A 95 13.51 -12.52 28.44
CA HIS A 95 12.55 -12.20 27.40
C HIS A 95 11.85 -10.84 27.60
N THR A 96 12.65 -9.83 27.95
CA THR A 96 12.20 -8.46 28.27
C THR A 96 12.56 -7.44 27.19
N GLY A 97 12.80 -7.89 25.97
CA GLY A 97 13.04 -7.01 24.83
C GLY A 97 11.79 -6.22 24.45
N ILE A 98 11.96 -4.92 24.21
CA ILE A 98 10.90 -4.04 23.70
C ILE A 98 11.43 -3.25 22.50
N LEU A 99 10.63 -3.14 21.46
CA LEU A 99 10.90 -2.35 20.26
C LEU A 99 9.82 -1.28 20.11
N ILE A 100 10.26 -0.03 20.04
CA ILE A 100 9.42 1.07 19.59
C ILE A 100 9.79 1.33 18.13
N PHE A 101 8.96 0.88 17.20
CA PHE A 101 9.15 1.08 15.77
C PHE A 101 8.30 2.24 15.29
N VAL A 102 8.93 3.19 14.58
CA VAL A 102 8.26 4.38 14.05
C VAL A 102 8.53 4.52 12.58
N SER A 103 7.47 4.56 11.80
CA SER A 103 7.53 4.91 10.37
C SER A 103 7.15 6.37 10.19
N LEU A 104 8.14 7.20 9.86
CA LEU A 104 7.96 8.64 9.63
C LEU A 104 7.13 8.91 8.38
N LEU A 105 7.29 8.10 7.34
CA LEU A 105 6.60 8.27 6.07
C LEU A 105 5.10 8.00 6.20
N GLU A 106 4.74 6.94 6.91
CA GLU A 106 3.36 6.52 7.11
C GLU A 106 2.70 7.15 8.35
N HIS A 107 3.46 7.91 9.15
CA HIS A 107 3.05 8.48 10.45
C HIS A 107 2.43 7.40 11.35
N ARG A 108 3.11 6.27 11.47
CA ARG A 108 2.68 5.13 12.26
C ARG A 108 3.76 4.71 13.25
N ALA A 109 3.30 4.31 14.43
CA ALA A 109 4.14 3.71 15.45
C ALA A 109 3.60 2.33 15.82
N ILE A 110 4.50 1.42 16.16
CA ILE A 110 4.20 0.09 16.69
C ILE A 110 5.13 -0.16 17.86
N VAL A 111 4.58 -0.69 18.95
CA VAL A 111 5.37 -1.19 20.08
C VAL A 111 5.27 -2.71 20.07
N LEU A 112 6.42 -3.36 19.97
CA LEU A 112 6.54 -4.81 20.08
C LEU A 112 7.27 -5.14 21.38
N ALA A 113 6.65 -5.94 22.22
CA ALA A 113 7.23 -6.46 23.44
C ALA A 113 7.43 -7.97 23.32
N ASP A 114 8.51 -8.48 23.90
CA ASP A 114 8.78 -9.91 23.96
C ASP A 114 7.81 -10.62 24.91
N ARG A 115 7.80 -11.93 24.83
CA ARG A 115 6.89 -12.80 25.54
C ARG A 115 6.89 -12.54 27.06
N GLY A 116 8.07 -12.38 27.68
CA GLY A 116 8.17 -12.16 29.12
C GLY A 116 7.48 -10.89 29.59
N ILE A 117 7.43 -9.85 28.75
CA ILE A 117 6.69 -8.63 29.01
C ILE A 117 5.19 -8.85 28.79
N ASN A 118 4.82 -9.44 27.66
CA ASN A 118 3.42 -9.64 27.31
C ASN A 118 2.65 -10.55 28.27
N GLU A 119 3.34 -11.45 28.99
CA GLU A 119 2.74 -12.29 30.01
C GLU A 119 2.37 -11.53 31.30
N LYS A 120 3.07 -10.43 31.59
CA LYS A 120 2.89 -9.65 32.83
C LYS A 120 2.11 -8.37 32.65
N VAL A 121 2.10 -7.83 31.44
CA VAL A 121 1.45 -6.55 31.12
C VAL A 121 0.08 -6.80 30.53
N ALA A 122 -0.93 -6.04 30.96
CA ALA A 122 -2.29 -6.19 30.46
C ALA A 122 -2.38 -5.90 28.95
N PRO A 123 -3.24 -6.62 28.20
CA PRO A 123 -3.51 -6.30 26.81
C PRO A 123 -3.94 -4.84 26.65
N GLY A 124 -3.43 -4.15 25.61
CA GLY A 124 -3.75 -2.75 25.34
C GLY A 124 -2.90 -1.73 26.09
N THR A 125 -2.00 -2.14 26.99
CA THR A 125 -1.11 -1.20 27.72
C THR A 125 -0.27 -0.33 26.80
N TRP A 126 0.10 -0.86 25.64
CA TRP A 126 0.91 -0.15 24.64
C TRP A 126 0.12 0.81 23.76
N ASP A 127 -1.22 0.76 23.79
CA ASP A 127 -2.07 1.58 22.93
C ASP A 127 -1.90 3.07 23.25
N GLU A 128 -1.75 3.44 24.53
CA GLU A 128 -1.48 4.81 24.95
C GLU A 128 -0.16 5.32 24.36
N VAL A 129 0.88 4.52 24.43
CA VAL A 129 2.22 4.84 23.89
C VAL A 129 2.17 5.01 22.37
N VAL A 130 1.51 4.10 21.67
CA VAL A 130 1.31 4.15 20.20
C VAL A 130 0.52 5.40 19.82
N GLN A 131 -0.52 5.73 20.57
CA GLN A 131 -1.34 6.92 20.33
C GLN A 131 -0.53 8.21 20.53
N MET A 132 0.24 8.32 21.61
CA MET A 132 1.12 9.45 21.88
C MET A 132 2.12 9.67 20.74
N LEU A 133 2.81 8.62 20.31
CA LEU A 133 3.74 8.66 19.18
C LEU A 133 3.05 9.07 17.89
N THR A 134 1.90 8.50 17.60
CA THR A 134 1.16 8.79 16.36
C THR A 134 0.68 10.24 16.30
N ILE A 135 0.24 10.80 17.42
CA ILE A 135 -0.15 12.21 17.52
C ILE A 135 1.06 13.12 17.33
N GLY A 136 2.18 12.82 18.02
CA GLY A 136 3.41 13.60 17.91
C GLY A 136 3.99 13.61 16.50
N LEU A 137 3.96 12.46 15.79
CA LEU A 137 4.36 12.37 14.40
C LEU A 137 3.51 13.24 13.47
N LYS A 138 2.20 13.27 13.69
CA LYS A 138 1.27 14.07 12.88
C LYS A 138 1.39 15.56 13.14
N SER A 139 1.72 15.95 14.38
CA SER A 139 1.90 17.36 14.79
C SER A 139 3.29 17.92 14.49
N GLY A 140 4.23 17.09 14.01
CA GLY A 140 5.61 17.51 13.76
C GLY A 140 6.52 17.50 14.99
N ASN A 141 6.00 17.11 16.17
CA ASN A 141 6.73 17.06 17.45
C ASN A 141 7.23 15.62 17.74
N ALA A 142 7.90 15.02 16.76
CA ALA A 142 8.33 13.62 16.85
C ALA A 142 9.29 13.36 18.00
N CYS A 143 10.25 14.28 18.26
CA CYS A 143 11.25 14.10 19.31
C CYS A 143 10.62 14.04 20.69
N ASP A 144 9.74 15.00 21.02
CA ASP A 144 9.09 15.06 22.32
C ASP A 144 8.19 13.84 22.54
N ALA A 145 7.46 13.44 21.51
CA ALA A 145 6.63 12.25 21.55
C ALA A 145 7.45 10.97 21.76
N PHE A 146 8.64 10.89 21.17
CA PHE A 146 9.55 9.76 21.36
C PHE A 146 10.08 9.70 22.79
N CYS A 147 10.54 10.84 23.35
CA CYS A 147 11.01 10.92 24.73
C CYS A 147 9.91 10.52 25.71
N GLY A 148 8.71 11.07 25.55
CA GLY A 148 7.58 10.72 26.39
C GLY A 148 7.16 9.25 26.29
N ALA A 149 7.24 8.67 25.09
CA ALA A 149 6.96 7.25 24.88
C ALA A 149 7.99 6.35 25.57
N ILE A 150 9.28 6.70 25.51
CA ILE A 150 10.36 5.97 26.21
C ILE A 150 10.17 6.06 27.71
N GLU A 151 9.89 7.23 28.25
CA GLU A 151 9.61 7.42 29.68
C GLU A 151 8.41 6.60 30.14
N ARG A 152 7.33 6.59 29.35
CA ARG A 152 6.14 5.82 29.67
C ARG A 152 6.41 4.31 29.63
N CYS A 153 7.12 3.83 28.60
CA CYS A 153 7.55 2.43 28.54
C CYS A 153 8.44 2.07 29.74
N GLY A 154 9.39 2.94 30.09
CA GLY A 154 10.26 2.75 31.24
C GLY A 154 9.49 2.65 32.55
N ALA A 155 8.48 3.50 32.77
CA ALA A 155 7.63 3.46 33.96
C ALA A 155 6.82 2.15 34.05
N ILE A 156 6.28 1.66 32.93
CA ILE A 156 5.55 0.38 32.88
C ILE A 156 6.50 -0.79 33.17
N LEU A 157 7.68 -0.78 32.54
CA LEU A 157 8.68 -1.82 32.78
C LEU A 157 9.19 -1.84 34.22
N ALA A 158 9.46 -0.69 34.81
CA ALA A 158 9.92 -0.58 36.20
C ALA A 158 8.92 -1.17 37.20
N GLN A 159 7.63 -1.11 36.90
CA GLN A 159 6.56 -1.67 37.75
C GLN A 159 6.56 -3.21 37.74
N HIS A 160 6.83 -3.82 36.60
CA HIS A 160 6.74 -5.27 36.40
C HIS A 160 8.10 -5.99 36.42
N PHE A 161 9.17 -5.24 36.11
CA PHE A 161 10.55 -5.73 35.99
C PHE A 161 11.49 -4.78 36.74
N PRO A 162 11.48 -4.79 38.07
CA PRO A 162 12.43 -3.97 38.86
C PRO A 162 13.85 -4.43 38.55
N ARG A 163 14.75 -3.46 38.36
CA ARG A 163 16.15 -3.71 38.06
C ARG A 163 16.83 -4.51 39.17
N SER A 164 17.45 -5.63 38.83
CA SER A 164 18.29 -6.40 39.76
C SER A 164 19.67 -5.75 39.92
N ALA A 165 20.36 -6.02 41.05
CA ALA A 165 21.71 -5.54 41.26
C ALA A 165 22.73 -6.10 40.22
N ASP A 166 22.46 -7.28 39.70
CA ASP A 166 23.29 -7.98 38.71
C ASP A 166 22.82 -7.77 37.26
N ASP A 167 21.90 -6.82 37.04
CA ASP A 167 21.33 -6.56 35.73
C ASP A 167 22.35 -5.87 34.80
N VAL A 168 22.70 -6.54 33.73
CA VAL A 168 23.64 -6.05 32.72
C VAL A 168 22.85 -5.59 31.49
N ASN A 169 23.22 -4.46 30.94
CA ASN A 169 22.63 -4.00 29.70
C ASN A 169 23.02 -4.91 28.53
N GLU A 170 22.10 -5.73 28.08
CA GLU A 170 22.29 -6.71 27.00
C GLU A 170 22.14 -6.10 25.61
N LEU A 171 21.54 -4.91 25.49
CA LEU A 171 21.24 -4.25 24.22
C LEU A 171 22.03 -2.96 24.04
N ALA A 172 22.35 -2.63 22.79
CA ALA A 172 23.07 -1.40 22.49
C ALA A 172 22.17 -0.15 22.66
N ASN A 173 22.68 0.84 23.41
CA ASN A 173 21.98 2.14 23.59
C ASN A 173 22.15 3.03 22.37
N LYS A 174 21.49 2.67 21.26
CA LYS A 174 21.54 3.48 20.04
C LYS A 174 20.17 3.53 19.35
N LEU A 175 19.87 4.67 18.76
CA LEU A 175 18.78 4.77 17.80
C LEU A 175 19.23 4.11 16.49
N VAL A 176 18.42 3.21 15.95
CA VAL A 176 18.63 2.60 14.65
C VAL A 176 17.71 3.24 13.64
N THR A 177 18.26 3.71 12.54
CA THR A 177 17.51 4.28 11.40
C THR A 177 17.78 3.43 10.17
N GLU A 178 16.70 3.05 9.46
CA GLU A 178 16.73 2.31 8.19
C GLU A 178 16.20 3.17 7.03
#